data_d2e4154a966841fb41bb7f7f916a784e
#
_entry.id   d2e4154a966841fb41bb7f7f916a784e
#
_cell.length_a   1.000
_cell.length_b   1.000
_cell.length_c   1.000
_cell.angle_alpha   90.00
_cell.angle_beta   90.00
_cell.angle_gamma   90.00
#
_symmetry.space_group_name_H-M   'P 1'
#
loop_
_entity.id
_entity.type
_entity.pdbx_description
1 polymer ?
#
loop_
_entity_poly.entity_id
_entity_poly.type
_entity_poly.pdbx_seq_one_letter_code
_entity_poly.pdbx_strand_id
1 'polypeptide(L)'
;MNRRDEFSLIDENIDKMILLNQDLQIKMMKTVPVIQQSVLKDLLHNQISGNEVRLKLETNNIVLPHRYFVVLAFYHKEQKLSAEFVRQIFQESFMNHYVICDEKFIVVLLNYNEGNISDIIAKFTDKPYAVSQGAEYESLSDIVKSYHQAQYAWQYRTLSKEFEYLTITDLLKADFSRYRLPFSFREQYKNCIQSGKQEDAFELVKSLVEGYFRPDVPIFFLEKFYEELYSFAEDMVRGGQIRWDNFINRKAPLERGRREEYSLEDYQKDILQIYQELLRYQRDLQGSKEEEILMEIMEIIEKHYREDLSLEMISDTLGLPYSSMSKLFKKKVGEGFVEYITRIRIEDSIELLKDESLSIDAISRSVGYANTPTFIRNFKKIKGVSPGKYRSLMDK
;
A
#
# COMPACT_ATOMS: atom_id res chain seq x y z
N MET A 1 16.90 27.48 -82.31
CA MET A 1 16.02 27.32 -81.15
C MET A 1 15.03 28.47 -81.18
N ASN A 2 13.73 28.22 -81.22
CA ASN A 2 12.71 29.19 -81.45
C ASN A 2 12.39 29.92 -80.14
N ARG A 3 12.30 31.26 -80.08
CA ARG A 3 11.97 32.05 -78.88
C ARG A 3 10.74 31.51 -78.09
N ARG A 4 9.81 30.85 -78.77
CA ARG A 4 8.67 30.19 -78.15
C ARG A 4 9.06 29.01 -77.26
N ASP A 5 10.10 28.26 -77.63
CA ASP A 5 10.55 27.08 -76.88
C ASP A 5 11.29 27.47 -75.57
N GLU A 6 12.00 28.64 -75.61
CA GLU A 6 12.63 29.18 -74.43
C GLU A 6 11.64 29.71 -73.38
N PHE A 7 10.57 30.39 -73.82
CA PHE A 7 9.49 30.82 -72.90
C PHE A 7 8.72 29.67 -72.29
N SER A 8 8.42 28.65 -73.03
CA SER A 8 7.79 27.44 -72.52
C SER A 8 8.65 26.69 -71.50
N LEU A 9 9.98 26.68 -71.69
CA LEU A 9 10.93 26.04 -70.74
C LEU A 9 11.06 26.86 -69.47
N ILE A 10 11.00 28.22 -69.56
CA ILE A 10 10.98 29.13 -68.41
C ILE A 10 9.72 28.96 -67.60
N ASP A 11 8.54 28.92 -68.25
CA ASP A 11 7.24 28.69 -67.55
C ASP A 11 7.24 27.34 -66.84
N GLU A 12 7.70 26.26 -67.47
CA GLU A 12 7.79 24.92 -66.86
C GLU A 12 8.73 24.90 -65.61
N ASN A 13 9.83 25.66 -65.66
CA ASN A 13 10.76 25.76 -64.53
C ASN A 13 10.19 26.62 -63.41
N ILE A 14 9.42 27.68 -63.72
CA ILE A 14 8.70 28.50 -62.75
C ILE A 14 7.63 27.67 -62.03
N ASP A 15 6.84 26.89 -62.78
CA ASP A 15 5.83 26.00 -62.20
C ASP A 15 6.46 24.92 -61.28
N LYS A 16 7.59 24.33 -61.70
CA LYS A 16 8.37 23.40 -60.85
C LYS A 16 8.87 24.04 -59.59
N MET A 17 9.38 25.31 -59.67
CA MET A 17 9.83 26.06 -58.48
C MET A 17 8.67 26.39 -57.56
N ILE A 18 7.49 26.77 -58.08
CA ILE A 18 6.30 27.04 -57.28
C ILE A 18 5.85 25.76 -56.56
N LEU A 19 5.77 24.64 -57.21
CA LEU A 19 5.43 23.34 -56.64
C LEU A 19 6.44 22.94 -55.55
N LEU A 20 7.73 23.05 -55.83
CA LEU A 20 8.77 22.74 -54.87
C LEU A 20 8.70 23.65 -53.63
N ASN A 21 8.46 24.95 -53.85
CA ASN A 21 8.28 25.91 -52.74
C ASN A 21 7.06 25.57 -51.89
N GLN A 22 5.93 25.20 -52.52
CA GLN A 22 4.74 24.76 -51.80
C GLN A 22 5.00 23.48 -51.01
N ASP A 23 5.68 22.50 -51.55
CA ASP A 23 6.03 21.24 -50.86
C ASP A 23 7.01 21.51 -49.68
N LEU A 24 7.98 22.39 -49.86
CA LEU A 24 8.85 22.83 -48.79
C LEU A 24 8.11 23.59 -47.70
N GLN A 25 7.18 24.48 -48.03
CA GLN A 25 6.34 25.15 -47.04
C GLN A 25 5.48 24.19 -46.25
N ILE A 26 4.85 23.20 -46.90
CA ILE A 26 4.06 22.16 -46.24
C ILE A 26 4.94 21.33 -45.31
N LYS A 27 6.15 20.94 -45.73
CA LYS A 27 7.11 20.22 -44.90
C LYS A 27 7.56 21.08 -43.70
N MET A 28 7.87 22.33 -43.90
CA MET A 28 8.24 23.24 -42.81
C MET A 28 7.09 23.41 -41.80
N MET A 29 5.85 23.61 -42.28
CA MET A 29 4.66 23.73 -41.41
C MET A 29 4.46 22.49 -40.53
N LYS A 30 4.83 21.29 -40.99
CA LYS A 30 4.73 20.06 -40.20
C LYS A 30 5.92 19.83 -39.29
N THR A 31 7.10 20.21 -39.68
CA THR A 31 8.36 19.88 -38.98
C THR A 31 8.69 20.88 -37.87
N VAL A 32 8.46 22.18 -38.11
CA VAL A 32 8.77 23.23 -37.14
C VAL A 32 8.05 23.02 -35.78
N PRO A 33 6.74 22.74 -35.72
CA PRO A 33 6.07 22.53 -34.44
C PRO A 33 6.63 21.31 -33.66
N VAL A 34 7.06 20.26 -34.36
CA VAL A 34 7.62 19.06 -33.72
C VAL A 34 8.98 19.38 -33.10
N ILE A 35 9.83 20.15 -33.79
CA ILE A 35 11.13 20.56 -33.25
C ILE A 35 10.93 21.52 -32.08
N GLN A 36 10.03 22.48 -32.19
CA GLN A 36 9.69 23.41 -31.11
C GLN A 36 9.24 22.67 -29.86
N GLN A 37 8.36 21.66 -30.00
CA GLN A 37 7.95 20.82 -28.89
C GLN A 37 9.13 20.08 -28.26
N SER A 38 10.03 19.53 -29.05
CA SER A 38 11.23 18.85 -28.52
C SER A 38 12.10 19.80 -27.70
N VAL A 39 12.40 21.00 -28.24
CA VAL A 39 13.21 22.01 -27.54
C VAL A 39 12.56 22.46 -26.23
N LEU A 40 11.24 22.65 -26.23
CA LEU A 40 10.52 23.07 -25.04
C LEU A 40 10.43 21.94 -24.00
N LYS A 41 10.33 20.68 -24.42
CA LYS A 41 10.45 19.53 -23.50
C LYS A 41 11.83 19.47 -22.86
N ASP A 42 12.88 19.58 -23.67
CA ASP A 42 14.26 19.60 -23.16
C ASP A 42 14.46 20.72 -22.12
N LEU A 43 13.83 21.89 -22.34
CA LEU A 43 13.85 22.99 -21.40
C LEU A 43 13.12 22.65 -20.10
N LEU A 44 11.90 22.13 -20.17
CA LEU A 44 11.09 21.78 -18.99
C LEU A 44 11.72 20.67 -18.16
N HIS A 45 12.37 19.71 -18.82
CA HIS A 45 13.08 18.59 -18.15
C HIS A 45 14.53 18.92 -17.75
N ASN A 46 14.91 20.20 -17.84
CA ASN A 46 16.27 20.68 -17.48
C ASN A 46 17.41 19.97 -18.26
N GLN A 47 17.13 19.53 -19.50
CA GLN A 47 18.12 18.89 -20.37
C GLN A 47 18.99 19.91 -21.11
N ILE A 48 18.54 21.18 -21.16
CA ILE A 48 19.27 22.30 -21.70
C ILE A 48 19.32 23.42 -20.65
N SER A 49 20.45 24.13 -20.54
CA SER A 49 20.63 25.16 -19.53
C SER A 49 21.56 26.29 -20.02
N GLY A 50 21.51 27.41 -19.30
CA GLY A 50 22.40 28.56 -19.55
C GLY A 50 22.28 29.13 -20.97
N ASN A 51 23.42 29.40 -21.62
CA ASN A 51 23.48 30.00 -22.95
C ASN A 51 22.88 29.10 -24.06
N GLU A 52 22.87 27.81 -23.87
CA GLU A 52 22.30 26.84 -24.83
C GLU A 52 20.80 27.04 -25.01
N VAL A 53 20.08 27.37 -23.93
CA VAL A 53 18.63 27.62 -23.96
C VAL A 53 18.32 28.73 -24.94
N ARG A 54 18.99 29.86 -24.81
CA ARG A 54 18.76 31.04 -25.65
C ARG A 54 19.00 30.72 -27.13
N LEU A 55 20.15 30.08 -27.41
CA LEU A 55 20.51 29.69 -28.78
C LEU A 55 19.45 28.72 -29.40
N LYS A 56 19.01 27.70 -28.65
CA LYS A 56 18.02 26.76 -29.15
C LYS A 56 16.64 27.39 -29.38
N LEU A 57 16.23 28.33 -28.52
CA LEU A 57 14.96 29.03 -28.69
C LEU A 57 15.01 29.93 -29.94
N GLU A 58 16.07 30.74 -30.10
CA GLU A 58 16.25 31.64 -31.25
C GLU A 58 16.35 30.85 -32.58
N THR A 59 17.12 29.76 -32.61
CA THR A 59 17.31 28.93 -33.82
C THR A 59 15.98 28.26 -34.26
N ASN A 60 15.08 27.96 -33.32
CA ASN A 60 13.81 27.29 -33.61
C ASN A 60 12.62 28.24 -33.63
N ASN A 61 12.84 29.54 -33.72
CA ASN A 61 11.79 30.59 -33.75
C ASN A 61 10.80 30.46 -32.57
N ILE A 62 11.31 30.16 -31.38
CA ILE A 62 10.54 30.18 -30.14
C ILE A 62 10.73 31.57 -29.51
N VAL A 63 9.69 32.37 -29.54
CA VAL A 63 9.75 33.77 -29.11
C VAL A 63 9.04 33.91 -27.76
N LEU A 64 9.75 34.41 -26.75
CA LEU A 64 9.27 34.64 -25.41
C LEU A 64 9.52 36.09 -24.99
N PRO A 65 8.76 37.05 -25.53
CA PRO A 65 9.09 38.49 -25.46
C PRO A 65 8.63 39.16 -24.16
N HIS A 66 7.85 38.50 -23.34
CA HIS A 66 7.18 39.06 -22.17
C HIS A 66 7.94 38.77 -20.88
N ARG A 67 7.61 39.52 -19.83
CA ARG A 67 8.32 39.53 -18.56
C ARG A 67 8.04 38.26 -17.72
N TYR A 68 6.82 37.79 -17.71
CA TYR A 68 6.39 36.72 -16.80
C TYR A 68 6.26 35.38 -17.51
N PHE A 69 6.62 34.33 -16.78
CA PHE A 69 6.54 32.95 -17.20
C PHE A 69 5.77 32.12 -16.18
N VAL A 70 4.85 31.28 -16.64
CA VAL A 70 4.16 30.31 -15.80
C VAL A 70 3.86 29.05 -16.59
N VAL A 71 3.83 27.92 -15.90
CA VAL A 71 3.47 26.63 -16.48
C VAL A 71 2.15 26.16 -15.92
N LEU A 72 1.26 25.77 -16.83
CA LEU A 72 0.01 25.06 -16.54
C LEU A 72 0.14 23.62 -17.00
N ALA A 73 -0.36 22.67 -16.21
CA ALA A 73 -0.45 21.26 -16.58
C ALA A 73 -1.92 20.84 -16.55
N PHE A 74 -2.39 20.27 -17.66
CA PHE A 74 -3.75 19.80 -17.87
C PHE A 74 -3.77 18.29 -17.83
N TYR A 75 -4.59 17.71 -16.99
CA TYR A 75 -4.81 16.28 -16.88
C TYR A 75 -6.26 15.93 -17.18
N HIS A 76 -6.46 14.82 -17.89
CA HIS A 76 -7.77 14.27 -18.20
C HIS A 76 -7.86 12.80 -17.87
N LYS A 77 -8.86 12.40 -17.07
CA LYS A 77 -8.99 11.05 -16.53
C LYS A 77 -9.46 10.02 -17.55
N GLU A 78 -10.43 10.35 -18.39
CA GLU A 78 -11.16 9.36 -19.22
C GLU A 78 -11.14 9.63 -20.72
N GLN A 79 -10.96 10.85 -21.15
CA GLN A 79 -10.91 11.23 -22.57
C GLN A 79 -9.59 11.93 -22.85
N LYS A 80 -8.96 11.62 -23.94
CA LYS A 80 -7.74 12.32 -24.35
C LYS A 80 -8.06 13.79 -24.60
N LEU A 81 -7.64 14.66 -23.70
CA LEU A 81 -7.63 16.09 -23.93
C LEU A 81 -6.81 16.35 -25.19
N SER A 82 -7.40 17.02 -26.16
CA SER A 82 -6.73 17.37 -27.40
C SER A 82 -5.84 18.61 -27.19
N ALA A 83 -4.55 18.51 -27.55
CA ALA A 83 -3.66 19.66 -27.56
C ALA A 83 -4.18 20.79 -28.46
N GLU A 84 -4.91 20.43 -29.51
CA GLU A 84 -5.53 21.40 -30.41
C GLU A 84 -6.66 22.19 -29.74
N PHE A 85 -7.47 21.52 -28.95
CA PHE A 85 -8.51 22.19 -28.15
C PHE A 85 -7.89 23.17 -27.15
N VAL A 86 -6.81 22.77 -26.46
CA VAL A 86 -6.10 23.66 -25.55
C VAL A 86 -5.50 24.85 -26.30
N ARG A 87 -4.85 24.64 -27.45
CA ARG A 87 -4.34 25.73 -28.29
C ARG A 87 -5.43 26.71 -28.68
N GLN A 88 -6.57 26.22 -29.14
CA GLN A 88 -7.69 27.07 -29.57
C GLN A 88 -8.16 28.01 -28.45
N ILE A 89 -8.27 27.52 -27.23
CA ILE A 89 -8.69 28.35 -26.08
C ILE A 89 -7.64 29.42 -25.78
N PHE A 90 -6.34 29.08 -25.82
CA PHE A 90 -5.29 30.03 -25.53
C PHE A 90 -5.02 31.01 -26.69
N GLN A 91 -5.35 30.66 -27.94
CA GLN A 91 -5.26 31.58 -29.08
C GLN A 91 -6.12 32.83 -28.93
N GLU A 92 -7.25 32.75 -28.22
CA GLU A 92 -8.10 33.87 -27.92
C GLU A 92 -7.58 34.78 -26.80
N SER A 93 -6.49 34.40 -26.16
CA SER A 93 -5.85 35.16 -25.09
C SER A 93 -4.76 36.08 -25.64
N PHE A 94 -4.48 37.17 -24.93
CA PHE A 94 -3.38 38.09 -25.24
C PHE A 94 -2.00 37.57 -24.85
N MET A 95 -1.95 36.32 -24.38
CA MET A 95 -0.72 35.72 -23.86
C MET A 95 -0.03 34.92 -24.95
N ASN A 96 1.28 35.11 -25.05
CA ASN A 96 2.10 34.20 -25.85
C ASN A 96 2.17 32.82 -25.15
N HIS A 97 1.90 31.77 -25.89
CA HIS A 97 1.78 30.41 -25.31
C HIS A 97 2.35 29.34 -26.22
N TYR A 98 2.85 28.30 -25.57
CA TYR A 98 3.28 27.08 -26.24
C TYR A 98 2.62 25.86 -25.58
N VAL A 99 1.94 25.08 -26.39
CA VAL A 99 1.27 23.84 -25.94
C VAL A 99 2.20 22.66 -26.23
N ILE A 100 2.58 21.95 -25.18
CA ILE A 100 3.56 20.86 -25.18
C ILE A 100 2.84 19.58 -24.76
N CYS A 101 2.93 18.52 -25.59
CA CYS A 101 2.41 17.22 -25.22
C CYS A 101 3.50 16.47 -24.43
N ASP A 102 3.33 16.36 -23.14
CA ASP A 102 4.17 15.54 -22.28
C ASP A 102 3.50 14.18 -22.01
N GLU A 103 4.21 13.19 -21.41
CA GLU A 103 3.73 11.81 -21.29
C GLU A 103 2.32 11.68 -20.70
N LYS A 104 2.03 12.48 -19.66
CA LYS A 104 0.78 12.42 -18.88
C LYS A 104 -0.06 13.69 -18.94
N PHE A 105 0.53 14.78 -19.43
CA PHE A 105 -0.06 16.10 -19.38
C PHE A 105 -0.04 16.77 -20.75
N ILE A 106 -1.01 17.65 -20.96
CA ILE A 106 -0.83 18.74 -21.89
C ILE A 106 -0.33 19.93 -21.07
N VAL A 107 0.89 20.32 -21.34
CA VAL A 107 1.56 21.42 -20.65
C VAL A 107 1.44 22.68 -21.47
N VAL A 108 1.07 23.80 -20.85
CA VAL A 108 1.05 25.11 -21.47
C VAL A 108 2.06 25.99 -20.79
N LEU A 109 3.07 26.39 -21.55
CA LEU A 109 3.99 27.43 -21.16
C LEU A 109 3.39 28.77 -21.58
N LEU A 110 3.08 29.62 -20.60
CA LEU A 110 2.62 30.99 -20.82
C LEU A 110 3.76 31.97 -20.63
N ASN A 111 3.81 32.96 -21.54
CA ASN A 111 4.69 34.08 -21.42
C ASN A 111 3.89 35.38 -21.67
N TYR A 112 3.81 36.28 -20.69
CA TYR A 112 2.91 37.39 -20.69
C TYR A 112 3.43 38.59 -19.85
N ASN A 113 2.86 39.76 -20.05
CA ASN A 113 3.10 40.94 -19.23
C ASN A 113 1.93 41.24 -18.31
N GLU A 114 0.72 41.15 -18.84
CA GLU A 114 -0.53 41.41 -18.15
C GLU A 114 -1.57 40.35 -18.56
N GLY A 115 -2.49 40.05 -17.67
CA GLY A 115 -3.59 39.12 -17.92
C GLY A 115 -3.98 38.32 -16.70
N ASN A 116 -5.21 37.85 -16.71
CA ASN A 116 -5.75 37.01 -15.64
C ASN A 116 -5.86 35.56 -16.13
N ILE A 117 -5.00 34.71 -15.66
CA ILE A 117 -4.98 33.28 -16.00
C ILE A 117 -6.31 32.64 -15.59
N SER A 118 -6.91 33.06 -14.47
CA SER A 118 -8.17 32.52 -13.97
C SER A 118 -9.31 32.71 -14.98
N ASP A 119 -9.34 33.79 -15.75
CA ASP A 119 -10.35 34.03 -16.79
C ASP A 119 -10.23 33.05 -17.97
N ILE A 120 -9.01 32.64 -18.28
CA ILE A 120 -8.76 31.61 -19.29
C ILE A 120 -9.16 30.23 -18.75
N ILE A 121 -8.79 29.95 -17.52
CA ILE A 121 -9.09 28.67 -16.87
C ILE A 121 -10.62 28.49 -16.68
N ALA A 122 -11.37 29.56 -16.47
CA ALA A 122 -12.81 29.52 -16.39
C ALA A 122 -13.50 28.93 -17.65
N LYS A 123 -12.83 28.99 -18.81
CA LYS A 123 -13.34 28.38 -20.07
C LYS A 123 -13.25 26.82 -20.05
N PHE A 124 -12.60 26.22 -19.05
CA PHE A 124 -12.48 24.78 -18.90
C PHE A 124 -13.42 24.19 -17.85
N THR A 125 -14.14 25.01 -17.08
CA THR A 125 -14.93 24.57 -15.91
C THR A 125 -16.04 23.57 -16.22
N ASP A 126 -16.57 23.59 -17.45
CA ASP A 126 -17.64 22.68 -17.89
C ASP A 126 -17.11 21.30 -18.34
N LYS A 127 -15.84 21.04 -18.15
CA LYS A 127 -15.19 19.81 -18.60
C LYS A 127 -14.51 19.07 -17.43
N PRO A 128 -14.45 17.75 -17.47
CA PRO A 128 -13.84 16.94 -16.41
C PRO A 128 -12.30 16.97 -16.46
N TYR A 129 -11.71 18.14 -16.29
CA TYR A 129 -10.26 18.34 -16.29
C TYR A 129 -9.75 18.76 -14.93
N ALA A 130 -8.56 18.31 -14.58
CA ALA A 130 -7.78 18.94 -13.52
C ALA A 130 -6.69 19.81 -14.18
N VAL A 131 -6.62 21.04 -13.75
CA VAL A 131 -5.60 22.00 -14.19
C VAL A 131 -4.76 22.39 -13.00
N SER A 132 -3.45 22.27 -13.12
CA SER A 132 -2.52 22.71 -12.09
C SER A 132 -1.58 23.78 -12.61
N GLN A 133 -1.19 24.71 -11.72
CA GLN A 133 -0.37 25.85 -12.03
C GLN A 133 0.85 25.92 -11.09
N GLY A 134 2.02 26.11 -11.67
CA GLY A 134 3.23 26.50 -10.95
C GLY A 134 3.21 27.96 -10.54
N ALA A 135 4.24 28.40 -9.83
CA ALA A 135 4.43 29.82 -9.54
C ALA A 135 4.87 30.58 -10.79
N GLU A 136 4.57 31.87 -10.79
CA GLU A 136 5.01 32.82 -11.78
C GLU A 136 6.47 33.24 -11.54
N TYR A 137 7.23 33.36 -12.61
CA TYR A 137 8.63 33.78 -12.59
C TYR A 137 8.92 34.81 -13.64
N GLU A 138 9.94 35.66 -13.38
CA GLU A 138 10.43 36.64 -14.35
C GLU A 138 11.62 36.09 -15.15
N SER A 139 12.27 35.07 -14.70
CA SER A 139 13.43 34.48 -15.36
C SER A 139 13.07 33.20 -16.11
N LEU A 140 13.52 33.11 -17.35
CA LEU A 140 13.39 31.91 -18.18
C LEU A 140 14.05 30.68 -17.53
N SER A 141 15.13 30.87 -16.75
CA SER A 141 15.80 29.77 -16.04
C SER A 141 14.94 29.13 -14.96
N ASP A 142 13.93 29.84 -14.47
CA ASP A 142 13.04 29.35 -13.40
C ASP A 142 11.78 28.64 -13.93
N ILE A 143 11.62 28.55 -15.25
CA ILE A 143 10.51 27.85 -15.88
C ILE A 143 10.42 26.38 -15.46
N VAL A 144 11.57 25.73 -15.28
CA VAL A 144 11.68 24.35 -14.77
C VAL A 144 11.05 24.24 -13.38
N LYS A 145 11.24 25.24 -12.53
CA LYS A 145 10.62 25.28 -11.20
C LYS A 145 9.10 25.37 -11.31
N SER A 146 8.60 26.26 -12.19
CA SER A 146 7.17 26.39 -12.43
C SER A 146 6.54 25.07 -12.93
N TYR A 147 7.24 24.38 -13.83
CA TYR A 147 6.80 23.06 -14.32
C TYR A 147 6.71 22.01 -13.21
N HIS A 148 7.76 21.83 -12.40
CA HIS A 148 7.73 20.89 -11.28
C HIS A 148 6.69 21.24 -10.22
N GLN A 149 6.47 22.53 -9.98
CA GLN A 149 5.43 22.99 -9.07
C GLN A 149 4.03 22.71 -9.60
N ALA A 150 3.77 22.85 -10.91
CA ALA A 150 2.52 22.45 -11.52
C ALA A 150 2.29 20.93 -11.39
N GLN A 151 3.31 20.12 -11.65
CA GLN A 151 3.23 18.67 -11.44
C GLN A 151 2.99 18.29 -9.98
N TYR A 152 3.61 19.01 -9.05
CA TYR A 152 3.38 18.80 -7.62
C TYR A 152 1.96 19.19 -7.22
N ALA A 153 1.48 20.35 -7.68
CA ALA A 153 0.13 20.82 -7.37
C ALA A 153 -0.95 19.84 -7.83
N TRP A 154 -0.75 19.19 -8.98
CA TRP A 154 -1.67 18.19 -9.51
C TRP A 154 -1.88 16.98 -8.56
N GLN A 155 -0.91 16.61 -7.74
CA GLN A 155 -1.04 15.52 -6.78
C GLN A 155 -2.09 15.81 -5.69
N TYR A 156 -2.44 17.08 -5.50
CA TYR A 156 -3.44 17.51 -4.51
C TYR A 156 -4.88 17.55 -5.04
N ARG A 157 -5.12 17.11 -6.29
CA ARG A 157 -6.48 16.95 -6.80
C ARG A 157 -7.28 15.95 -5.97
N THR A 158 -8.60 16.11 -5.97
CA THR A 158 -9.52 15.19 -5.28
C THR A 158 -10.27 14.30 -6.28
N LEU A 159 -10.88 13.22 -5.79
CA LEU A 159 -11.71 12.34 -6.61
C LEU A 159 -13.17 12.80 -6.67
N SER A 160 -13.55 13.77 -5.83
CA SER A 160 -14.93 14.28 -5.71
C SER A 160 -15.31 15.31 -6.76
N LYS A 161 -14.33 15.91 -7.43
CA LYS A 161 -14.56 17.01 -8.37
C LYS A 161 -14.28 16.57 -9.81
N GLU A 162 -15.15 16.96 -10.72
CA GLU A 162 -14.95 16.78 -12.15
C GLU A 162 -13.93 17.78 -12.69
N PHE A 163 -14.03 19.05 -12.26
CA PHE A 163 -13.06 20.11 -12.58
C PHE A 163 -12.37 20.62 -11.32
N GLU A 164 -11.06 20.74 -11.38
CA GLU A 164 -10.26 21.35 -10.33
C GLU A 164 -9.16 22.24 -10.92
N TYR A 165 -9.02 23.43 -10.35
CA TYR A 165 -7.87 24.30 -10.61
C TYR A 165 -7.04 24.47 -9.36
N LEU A 166 -5.80 24.04 -9.42
CA LEU A 166 -4.88 23.93 -8.30
C LEU A 166 -3.64 24.78 -8.54
N THR A 167 -3.41 25.80 -7.73
CA THR A 167 -2.20 26.59 -7.82
C THR A 167 -1.23 26.21 -6.70
N ILE A 168 0.06 26.20 -6.98
CA ILE A 168 1.08 25.97 -5.95
C ILE A 168 0.97 27.02 -4.83
N THR A 169 0.57 28.26 -5.18
CA THR A 169 0.43 29.36 -4.22
C THR A 169 -0.69 29.08 -3.21
N ASP A 170 -1.82 28.53 -3.65
CA ASP A 170 -2.93 28.18 -2.77
C ASP A 170 -2.58 26.97 -1.89
N LEU A 171 -1.86 25.99 -2.44
CA LEU A 171 -1.40 24.84 -1.67
C LEU A 171 -0.42 25.21 -0.57
N LEU A 172 0.48 26.17 -0.80
CA LEU A 172 1.40 26.65 0.24
C LEU A 172 0.69 27.36 1.40
N LYS A 173 -0.53 27.86 1.19
CA LYS A 173 -1.37 28.53 2.21
C LYS A 173 -2.35 27.57 2.88
N ALA A 174 -2.59 26.39 2.30
CA ALA A 174 -3.58 25.44 2.77
C ALA A 174 -3.13 24.74 4.06
N ASP A 175 -4.06 24.52 4.98
CA ASP A 175 -3.84 23.71 6.18
C ASP A 175 -4.19 22.24 5.91
N PHE A 176 -3.17 21.42 5.85
CA PHE A 176 -3.27 19.96 5.67
C PHE A 176 -3.08 19.17 6.99
N SER A 177 -3.08 19.84 8.14
CA SER A 177 -2.84 19.19 9.44
C SER A 177 -3.85 18.08 9.76
N ARG A 178 -5.07 18.18 9.24
CA ARG A 178 -6.15 17.18 9.38
C ARG A 178 -5.88 15.85 8.64
N TYR A 179 -4.98 15.86 7.66
CA TYR A 179 -4.66 14.67 6.87
C TYR A 179 -3.46 13.93 7.46
N ARG A 180 -3.67 13.35 8.65
CA ARG A 180 -2.67 12.51 9.33
C ARG A 180 -3.35 11.31 9.97
N LEU A 181 -2.75 10.14 9.82
CA LEU A 181 -3.23 8.96 10.54
C LEU A 181 -2.98 9.14 12.05
N PRO A 182 -3.89 8.60 12.91
CA PRO A 182 -3.72 8.68 14.36
C PRO A 182 -2.43 7.99 14.81
N PHE A 183 -1.59 8.66 15.57
CA PHE A 183 -0.37 8.07 16.14
C PHE A 183 -0.64 6.82 16.98
N SER A 184 -1.80 6.76 17.64
CA SER A 184 -2.21 5.65 18.49
C SER A 184 -2.60 4.39 17.72
N PHE A 185 -2.84 4.47 16.40
CA PHE A 185 -3.32 3.33 15.59
C PHE A 185 -2.42 2.11 15.70
N ARG A 186 -1.10 2.29 15.51
CA ARG A 186 -0.13 1.19 15.52
C ARG A 186 -0.11 0.47 16.87
N GLU A 187 -0.20 1.23 17.96
CA GLU A 187 -0.22 0.69 19.32
C GLU A 187 -1.55 -0.02 19.61
N GLN A 188 -2.67 0.60 19.28
CA GLN A 188 -4.00 0.02 19.46
C GLN A 188 -4.14 -1.29 18.69
N TYR A 189 -3.70 -1.34 17.42
CA TYR A 189 -3.72 -2.54 16.61
C TYR A 189 -2.88 -3.67 17.25
N LYS A 190 -1.63 -3.37 17.67
CA LYS A 190 -0.77 -4.34 18.36
C LYS A 190 -1.42 -4.87 19.63
N ASN A 191 -2.01 -4.01 20.44
CA ASN A 191 -2.68 -4.38 21.68
C ASN A 191 -3.89 -5.31 21.41
N CYS A 192 -4.67 -5.06 20.37
CA CYS A 192 -5.77 -5.93 19.94
C CYS A 192 -5.24 -7.32 19.57
N ILE A 193 -4.16 -7.41 18.78
CA ILE A 193 -3.55 -8.68 18.38
C ILE A 193 -3.00 -9.45 19.59
N GLN A 194 -2.25 -8.80 20.48
CA GLN A 194 -1.69 -9.41 21.68
C GLN A 194 -2.77 -9.91 22.65
N SER A 195 -3.92 -9.23 22.69
CA SER A 195 -5.07 -9.61 23.51
C SER A 195 -5.97 -10.65 22.85
N GLY A 196 -5.67 -11.13 21.65
CA GLY A 196 -6.48 -12.07 20.88
C GLY A 196 -7.78 -11.49 20.29
N LYS A 197 -7.92 -10.14 20.30
CA LYS A 197 -9.10 -9.42 19.83
C LYS A 197 -8.96 -9.05 18.34
N GLN A 198 -8.95 -10.05 17.49
CA GLN A 198 -8.72 -9.86 16.06
C GLN A 198 -9.84 -9.11 15.35
N GLU A 199 -11.10 -9.30 15.80
CA GLU A 199 -12.25 -8.57 15.27
C GLU A 199 -12.12 -7.07 15.57
N ASP A 200 -11.75 -6.70 16.82
CA ASP A 200 -11.52 -5.31 17.20
C ASP A 200 -10.38 -4.69 16.37
N ALA A 201 -9.31 -5.46 16.09
CA ALA A 201 -8.22 -5.01 15.23
C ALA A 201 -8.68 -4.72 13.79
N PHE A 202 -9.57 -5.55 13.24
CA PHE A 202 -10.11 -5.34 11.91
C PHE A 202 -11.05 -4.14 11.83
N GLU A 203 -11.94 -3.98 12.81
CA GLU A 203 -12.84 -2.83 12.91
C GLU A 203 -12.06 -1.51 13.06
N LEU A 204 -10.92 -1.53 13.75
CA LEU A 204 -10.03 -0.38 13.83
C LEU A 204 -9.50 0.03 12.44
N VAL A 205 -9.05 -0.95 11.64
CA VAL A 205 -8.59 -0.69 10.25
C VAL A 205 -9.74 -0.18 9.39
N LYS A 206 -10.91 -0.80 9.49
CA LYS A 206 -12.10 -0.41 8.73
C LYS A 206 -12.53 1.02 9.03
N SER A 207 -12.54 1.40 10.31
CA SER A 207 -12.83 2.77 10.74
C SER A 207 -11.83 3.78 10.17
N LEU A 208 -10.54 3.43 10.09
CA LEU A 208 -9.55 4.28 9.43
C LEU A 208 -9.80 4.40 7.93
N VAL A 209 -10.09 3.28 7.26
CA VAL A 209 -10.38 3.29 5.82
C VAL A 209 -11.59 4.19 5.53
N GLU A 210 -12.68 4.04 6.29
CA GLU A 210 -13.89 4.86 6.14
C GLU A 210 -13.63 6.35 6.45
N GLY A 211 -12.77 6.63 7.43
CA GLY A 211 -12.47 7.99 7.86
C GLY A 211 -11.51 8.75 6.95
N TYR A 212 -10.53 8.07 6.37
CA TYR A 212 -9.42 8.70 5.66
C TYR A 212 -9.44 8.47 4.15
N PHE A 213 -10.01 7.35 3.65
CA PHE A 213 -10.13 7.12 2.22
C PHE A 213 -11.49 7.62 1.73
N ARG A 214 -11.60 8.93 1.53
CA ARG A 214 -12.82 9.61 1.09
C ARG A 214 -12.56 10.40 -0.17
N PRO A 215 -13.60 10.65 -0.99
CA PRO A 215 -13.44 11.33 -2.27
C PRO A 215 -12.99 12.79 -2.17
N ASP A 216 -13.20 13.44 -1.01
CA ASP A 216 -12.77 14.82 -0.73
C ASP A 216 -11.33 14.94 -0.20
N VAL A 217 -10.66 13.82 0.01
CA VAL A 217 -9.24 13.77 0.41
C VAL A 217 -8.37 13.87 -0.83
N PRO A 218 -7.36 14.78 -0.85
CA PRO A 218 -6.43 14.86 -1.96
C PRO A 218 -5.69 13.54 -2.20
N ILE A 219 -5.50 13.17 -3.46
CA ILE A 219 -4.88 11.90 -3.87
C ILE A 219 -3.51 11.72 -3.24
N PHE A 220 -2.73 12.78 -3.11
CA PHE A 220 -1.46 12.77 -2.39
C PHE A 220 -1.57 12.14 -0.98
N PHE A 221 -2.62 12.48 -0.23
CA PHE A 221 -2.83 11.93 1.12
C PHE A 221 -3.41 10.51 1.08
N LEU A 222 -4.26 10.18 0.11
CA LEU A 222 -4.73 8.81 -0.08
C LEU A 222 -3.55 7.85 -0.32
N GLU A 223 -2.63 8.22 -1.20
CA GLU A 223 -1.41 7.44 -1.45
C GLU A 223 -0.53 7.34 -0.21
N LYS A 224 -0.36 8.45 0.51
CA LYS A 224 0.43 8.47 1.75
C LYS A 224 -0.18 7.58 2.84
N PHE A 225 -1.50 7.65 3.05
CA PHE A 225 -2.18 6.77 4.01
C PHE A 225 -2.06 5.31 3.63
N TYR A 226 -2.20 5.02 2.35
CA TYR A 226 -2.02 3.68 1.82
C TYR A 226 -0.60 3.18 2.11
N GLU A 227 0.43 3.97 1.82
CA GLU A 227 1.83 3.62 2.07
C GLU A 227 2.12 3.41 3.57
N GLU A 228 1.59 4.27 4.44
CA GLU A 228 1.76 4.14 5.89
C GLU A 228 1.10 2.87 6.44
N LEU A 229 -0.12 2.55 6.00
CA LEU A 229 -0.83 1.33 6.41
C LEU A 229 -0.16 0.07 5.86
N TYR A 230 0.25 0.11 4.59
CA TYR A 230 0.96 -0.99 3.95
C TYR A 230 2.30 -1.28 4.65
N SER A 231 3.13 -0.25 4.88
CA SER A 231 4.40 -0.38 5.58
C SER A 231 4.23 -0.93 7.00
N PHE A 232 3.16 -0.53 7.70
CA PHE A 232 2.88 -1.08 9.02
C PHE A 232 2.50 -2.57 8.95
N ALA A 233 1.72 -2.99 7.96
CA ALA A 233 1.43 -4.41 7.73
C ALA A 233 2.70 -5.20 7.42
N GLU A 234 3.62 -4.64 6.62
CA GLU A 234 4.94 -5.21 6.37
C GLU A 234 5.76 -5.40 7.64
N ASP A 235 5.82 -4.38 8.50
CA ASP A 235 6.56 -4.45 9.76
C ASP A 235 6.00 -5.55 10.67
N MET A 236 4.69 -5.72 10.72
CA MET A 236 4.03 -6.79 11.49
C MET A 236 4.36 -8.18 10.97
N VAL A 237 4.58 -8.31 9.66
CA VAL A 237 4.98 -9.55 9.01
C VAL A 237 6.46 -9.86 9.29
N ARG A 238 7.37 -8.90 9.10
CA ARG A 238 8.82 -9.08 9.29
C ARG A 238 9.22 -9.38 10.73
N GLY A 239 8.46 -8.85 11.69
CA GLY A 239 8.67 -9.14 13.13
C GLY A 239 8.32 -10.57 13.53
N GLY A 240 7.72 -11.39 12.69
CA GLY A 240 7.18 -12.71 12.94
C GLY A 240 7.70 -13.80 12.00
N GLN A 241 8.99 -13.95 11.75
CA GLN A 241 9.61 -15.09 11.03
C GLN A 241 8.91 -15.59 9.73
N ILE A 242 8.21 -14.74 9.01
CA ILE A 242 7.42 -15.11 7.84
C ILE A 242 8.25 -15.09 6.56
N ARG A 243 8.01 -16.06 5.69
CA ARG A 243 8.33 -15.96 4.27
C ARG A 243 7.39 -14.95 3.62
N TRP A 244 7.86 -13.74 3.52
CA TRP A 244 7.25 -12.61 2.83
C TRP A 244 6.85 -12.93 1.39
N ASP A 245 7.55 -13.86 0.73
CA ASP A 245 7.30 -14.30 -0.63
C ASP A 245 5.86 -14.78 -0.89
N ASN A 246 5.21 -15.37 0.10
CA ASN A 246 3.81 -15.83 -0.03
C ASN A 246 2.79 -14.70 0.12
N PHE A 247 3.17 -13.59 0.78
CA PHE A 247 2.32 -12.43 0.98
C PHE A 247 2.46 -11.42 -0.17
N ILE A 248 3.68 -11.23 -0.69
CA ILE A 248 4.00 -10.30 -1.80
C ILE A 248 3.69 -10.87 -3.17
N ASN A 249 3.83 -12.18 -3.41
CA ASN A 249 3.60 -12.80 -4.71
C ASN A 249 2.13 -12.74 -5.20
N ARG A 250 1.22 -12.23 -4.38
CA ARG A 250 -0.13 -11.87 -4.79
C ARG A 250 -0.24 -10.36 -5.05
N LYS A 251 0.52 -9.85 -6.03
CA LYS A 251 0.57 -8.45 -6.43
C LYS A 251 1.25 -7.58 -5.35
N ALA A 252 2.55 -7.31 -5.57
CA ALA A 252 3.07 -6.06 -5.04
C ALA A 252 2.02 -5.00 -5.31
N PRO A 253 1.43 -4.38 -4.28
CA PRO A 253 0.52 -3.32 -4.56
C PRO A 253 1.39 -2.29 -5.25
N LEU A 254 1.12 -2.11 -6.54
CA LEU A 254 1.54 -0.94 -7.21
C LEU A 254 3.01 -0.95 -7.66
N GLU A 255 3.26 -1.61 -8.74
CA GLU A 255 4.17 -1.01 -9.70
C GLU A 255 3.83 0.48 -9.70
N ARG A 256 4.78 1.32 -9.25
CA ARG A 256 4.60 2.77 -9.02
C ARG A 256 4.01 3.56 -10.20
N GLY A 257 3.77 2.92 -11.35
CA GLY A 257 3.20 3.47 -12.57
C GLY A 257 1.69 3.30 -12.78
N ARG A 258 0.99 2.51 -11.95
CA ARG A 258 -0.46 2.26 -12.12
C ARG A 258 -1.37 2.94 -11.08
N ARG A 259 -0.83 3.63 -10.09
CA ARG A 259 -1.61 4.31 -9.04
C ARG A 259 -2.55 5.41 -9.57
N GLU A 260 -2.23 5.97 -10.71
CA GLU A 260 -3.02 7.06 -11.31
C GLU A 260 -4.40 6.60 -11.81
N GLU A 261 -4.58 5.30 -12.01
CA GLU A 261 -5.83 4.66 -12.44
C GLU A 261 -6.67 4.13 -11.28
N TYR A 262 -6.14 4.18 -10.03
CA TYR A 262 -6.84 3.67 -8.87
C TYR A 262 -8.06 4.50 -8.53
N SER A 263 -9.20 3.83 -8.44
CA SER A 263 -10.39 4.39 -7.83
C SER A 263 -10.27 4.42 -6.30
N LEU A 264 -11.12 5.18 -5.65
CA LEU A 264 -11.20 5.20 -4.19
C LEU A 264 -11.50 3.81 -3.63
N GLU A 265 -12.40 3.07 -4.31
CA GLU A 265 -12.78 1.71 -3.94
C GLU A 265 -11.60 0.73 -4.06
N ASP A 266 -10.70 0.94 -5.03
CA ASP A 266 -9.50 0.10 -5.15
C ASP A 266 -8.57 0.29 -3.95
N TYR A 267 -8.33 1.54 -3.52
CA TYR A 267 -7.54 1.82 -2.30
C TYR A 267 -8.16 1.19 -1.06
N GLN A 268 -9.47 1.37 -0.86
CA GLN A 268 -10.19 0.84 0.29
C GLN A 268 -10.15 -0.70 0.31
N LYS A 269 -10.45 -1.32 -0.82
CA LYS A 269 -10.48 -2.77 -0.97
C LYS A 269 -9.11 -3.41 -0.75
N ASP A 270 -8.07 -2.84 -1.32
CA ASP A 270 -6.71 -3.36 -1.19
C ASP A 270 -6.25 -3.34 0.28
N ILE A 271 -6.42 -2.22 0.98
CA ILE A 271 -6.03 -2.13 2.40
C ILE A 271 -6.82 -3.11 3.26
N LEU A 272 -8.14 -3.19 3.08
CA LEU A 272 -8.96 -4.14 3.84
C LEU A 272 -8.53 -5.58 3.57
N GLN A 273 -8.24 -5.93 2.34
CA GLN A 273 -7.78 -7.26 1.97
C GLN A 273 -6.42 -7.59 2.60
N ILE A 274 -5.46 -6.64 2.56
CA ILE A 274 -4.13 -6.80 3.18
C ILE A 274 -4.27 -7.12 4.66
N TYR A 275 -5.10 -6.36 5.38
CA TYR A 275 -5.27 -6.56 6.82
C TYR A 275 -6.09 -7.82 7.17
N GLN A 276 -7.04 -8.24 6.34
CA GLN A 276 -7.71 -9.54 6.49
C GLN A 276 -6.73 -10.71 6.36
N GLU A 277 -5.86 -10.66 5.37
CA GLU A 277 -4.82 -11.67 5.17
C GLU A 277 -3.79 -11.65 6.31
N LEU A 278 -3.38 -10.46 6.77
CA LEU A 278 -2.49 -10.31 7.91
C LEU A 278 -3.08 -10.93 9.18
N LEU A 279 -4.36 -10.69 9.47
CA LEU A 279 -5.04 -11.27 10.65
C LEU A 279 -5.17 -12.79 10.55
N ARG A 280 -5.51 -13.31 9.37
CA ARG A 280 -5.54 -14.77 9.13
C ARG A 280 -4.19 -15.38 9.42
N TYR A 281 -3.16 -14.78 8.88
CA TYR A 281 -1.80 -15.22 9.07
C TYR A 281 -1.36 -15.17 10.54
N GLN A 282 -1.64 -14.09 11.27
CA GLN A 282 -1.33 -13.97 12.70
C GLN A 282 -2.05 -15.04 13.53
N ARG A 283 -3.27 -15.42 13.12
CA ARG A 283 -4.04 -16.53 13.74
C ARG A 283 -3.36 -17.87 13.52
N ASP A 284 -2.90 -18.13 12.30
CA ASP A 284 -2.23 -19.38 11.94
C ASP A 284 -0.90 -19.53 12.68
N LEU A 285 -0.12 -18.44 12.79
CA LEU A 285 1.11 -18.40 13.60
C LEU A 285 0.84 -18.65 15.08
N GLN A 286 -0.16 -18.02 15.64
CA GLN A 286 -0.52 -18.21 17.03
C GLN A 286 -0.97 -19.65 17.28
N GLY A 287 -1.74 -20.22 16.36
CA GLY A 287 -2.16 -21.62 16.39
C GLY A 287 -1.00 -22.60 16.36
N SER A 288 -0.03 -22.39 15.46
CA SER A 288 1.19 -23.19 15.34
C SER A 288 2.06 -23.11 16.60
N LYS A 289 2.24 -21.91 17.15
CA LYS A 289 2.99 -21.72 18.39
C LYS A 289 2.30 -22.36 19.62
N GLU A 290 0.97 -22.27 19.69
CA GLU A 290 0.20 -22.95 20.73
C GLU A 290 0.36 -24.48 20.64
N GLU A 291 0.38 -25.04 19.43
CA GLU A 291 0.60 -26.49 19.21
C GLU A 291 2.03 -26.91 19.56
N GLU A 292 3.04 -26.12 19.20
CA GLU A 292 4.43 -26.37 19.56
C GLU A 292 4.62 -26.40 21.08
N ILE A 293 4.11 -25.41 21.80
CA ILE A 293 4.14 -25.36 23.26
C ILE A 293 3.39 -26.56 23.86
N LEU A 294 2.25 -26.94 23.31
CA LEU A 294 1.50 -28.11 23.78
C LEU A 294 2.30 -29.39 23.61
N MET A 295 2.99 -29.58 22.48
CA MET A 295 3.86 -30.75 22.25
C MET A 295 4.98 -30.82 23.28
N GLU A 296 5.64 -29.71 23.59
CA GLU A 296 6.66 -29.64 24.62
C GLU A 296 6.12 -30.02 26.04
N ILE A 297 4.94 -29.50 26.39
CA ILE A 297 4.24 -29.86 27.65
C ILE A 297 3.93 -31.35 27.68
N MET A 298 3.43 -31.93 26.61
CA MET A 298 3.08 -33.35 26.53
C MET A 298 4.32 -34.25 26.64
N GLU A 299 5.43 -33.85 26.00
CA GLU A 299 6.70 -34.57 26.11
C GLU A 299 7.25 -34.58 27.55
N ILE A 300 7.17 -33.44 28.26
CA ILE A 300 7.57 -33.36 29.68
C ILE A 300 6.66 -34.27 30.54
N ILE A 301 5.33 -34.21 30.27
CA ILE A 301 4.40 -35.08 31.02
C ILE A 301 4.73 -36.56 30.79
N GLU A 302 4.91 -36.98 29.55
CA GLU A 302 5.19 -38.40 29.22
C GLU A 302 6.45 -38.92 29.92
N LYS A 303 7.47 -38.08 30.04
CA LYS A 303 8.72 -38.44 30.72
C LYS A 303 8.62 -38.44 32.26
N HIS A 304 7.80 -37.54 32.83
CA HIS A 304 7.85 -37.25 34.27
C HIS A 304 6.54 -37.42 35.03
N TYR A 305 5.45 -37.94 34.40
CA TYR A 305 4.11 -38.06 35.07
C TYR A 305 4.15 -38.91 36.33
N ARG A 306 5.17 -39.81 36.51
CA ARG A 306 5.33 -40.63 37.69
C ARG A 306 6.05 -39.91 38.85
N GLU A 307 6.57 -38.73 38.60
CA GLU A 307 7.27 -37.88 39.55
C GLU A 307 6.34 -36.82 40.14
N ASP A 308 6.84 -35.97 41.03
CA ASP A 308 6.06 -34.83 41.55
C ASP A 308 6.07 -33.72 40.55
N LEU A 309 5.17 -33.83 39.54
CA LEU A 309 5.08 -32.92 38.40
C LEU A 309 3.92 -31.96 38.59
N SER A 310 4.19 -30.65 38.50
CA SER A 310 3.20 -29.60 38.48
C SER A 310 3.29 -28.75 37.23
N LEU A 311 2.19 -28.09 36.87
CA LEU A 311 2.16 -27.17 35.72
C LEU A 311 3.05 -25.93 35.98
N GLU A 312 3.27 -25.56 37.26
CA GLU A 312 4.20 -24.48 37.63
C GLU A 312 5.63 -24.84 37.28
N MET A 313 6.10 -26.07 37.60
CA MET A 313 7.42 -26.54 37.21
C MET A 313 7.64 -26.54 35.70
N ILE A 314 6.62 -26.96 34.93
CA ILE A 314 6.67 -26.90 33.46
C ILE A 314 6.72 -25.45 32.97
N SER A 315 5.92 -24.58 33.60
CA SER A 315 5.89 -23.14 33.33
C SER A 315 7.26 -22.50 33.51
N ASP A 316 7.94 -22.80 34.60
CA ASP A 316 9.28 -22.30 34.90
C ASP A 316 10.30 -22.83 33.90
N THR A 317 10.19 -24.14 33.54
CA THR A 317 11.09 -24.77 32.56
C THR A 317 10.98 -24.15 31.17
N LEU A 318 9.76 -23.87 30.73
CA LEU A 318 9.48 -23.27 29.39
C LEU A 318 9.57 -21.73 29.40
N GLY A 319 9.75 -21.09 30.55
CA GLY A 319 9.80 -19.61 30.67
C GLY A 319 8.50 -18.93 30.31
N LEU A 320 7.34 -19.60 30.49
CA LEU A 320 6.04 -19.11 30.13
C LEU A 320 5.17 -18.85 31.39
N PRO A 321 4.27 -17.82 31.37
CA PRO A 321 3.40 -17.58 32.51
C PRO A 321 2.43 -18.73 32.78
N TYR A 322 2.35 -19.21 34.04
CA TYR A 322 1.45 -20.25 34.49
C TYR A 322 -0.01 -20.07 34.01
N SER A 323 -0.53 -18.85 34.11
CA SER A 323 -1.93 -18.55 33.73
C SER A 323 -2.18 -18.77 32.24
N SER A 324 -1.19 -18.51 31.40
CA SER A 324 -1.27 -18.71 29.95
C SER A 324 -1.21 -20.21 29.64
N MET A 325 -0.28 -20.95 30.25
CA MET A 325 -0.16 -22.38 30.08
C MET A 325 -1.39 -23.15 30.55
N SER A 326 -1.93 -22.79 31.72
CA SER A 326 -3.13 -23.43 32.25
C SER A 326 -4.35 -23.26 31.34
N LYS A 327 -4.51 -22.05 30.75
CA LYS A 327 -5.58 -21.77 29.77
C LYS A 327 -5.34 -22.55 28.47
N LEU A 328 -4.11 -22.54 27.95
CA LEU A 328 -3.74 -23.25 26.74
C LEU A 328 -3.99 -24.76 26.89
N PHE A 329 -3.47 -25.35 27.94
CA PHE A 329 -3.63 -26.78 28.21
C PHE A 329 -5.10 -27.17 28.28
N LYS A 330 -5.90 -26.47 29.10
CA LYS A 330 -7.34 -26.73 29.21
C LYS A 330 -8.08 -26.52 27.90
N LYS A 331 -7.73 -25.50 27.13
CA LYS A 331 -8.32 -25.22 25.80
C LYS A 331 -8.06 -26.34 24.80
N LYS A 332 -6.85 -26.86 24.76
CA LYS A 332 -6.39 -27.84 23.76
C LYS A 332 -6.66 -29.30 24.18
N VAL A 333 -6.50 -29.63 25.46
CA VAL A 333 -6.68 -31.00 26.00
C VAL A 333 -8.12 -31.27 26.44
N GLY A 334 -8.89 -30.22 26.77
CA GLY A 334 -10.28 -30.31 27.21
C GLY A 334 -10.45 -30.49 28.71
N GLU A 335 -9.39 -30.80 29.48
CA GLU A 335 -9.39 -30.99 30.93
C GLU A 335 -8.22 -30.23 31.61
N GLY A 336 -8.29 -30.04 32.91
CA GLY A 336 -7.23 -29.42 33.69
C GLY A 336 -5.99 -30.33 33.81
N PHE A 337 -4.81 -29.73 34.01
CA PHE A 337 -3.53 -30.46 34.12
C PHE A 337 -3.59 -31.55 35.21
N VAL A 338 -4.06 -31.22 36.42
CA VAL A 338 -4.12 -32.17 37.55
C VAL A 338 -5.08 -33.32 37.22
N GLU A 339 -6.20 -33.06 36.56
CA GLU A 339 -7.16 -34.06 36.12
C GLU A 339 -6.52 -35.00 35.09
N TYR A 340 -5.81 -34.44 34.13
CA TYR A 340 -5.09 -35.18 33.10
C TYR A 340 -4.01 -36.09 33.71
N ILE A 341 -3.13 -35.58 34.57
CA ILE A 341 -2.09 -36.37 35.26
C ILE A 341 -2.72 -37.48 36.09
N THR A 342 -3.79 -37.17 36.82
CA THR A 342 -4.55 -38.19 37.60
C THR A 342 -5.04 -39.32 36.72
N ARG A 343 -5.64 -39.02 35.58
CA ARG A 343 -6.16 -39.98 34.63
C ARG A 343 -5.09 -40.90 34.06
N ILE A 344 -3.98 -40.35 33.56
CA ILE A 344 -2.90 -41.19 32.99
C ILE A 344 -2.25 -42.08 34.03
N ARG A 345 -2.05 -41.64 35.29
CA ARG A 345 -1.53 -42.47 36.39
C ARG A 345 -2.49 -43.63 36.71
N ILE A 346 -3.77 -43.39 36.69
CA ILE A 346 -4.76 -44.46 36.91
C ILE A 346 -4.78 -45.41 35.72
N GLU A 347 -4.67 -44.94 34.49
CA GLU A 347 -4.58 -45.80 33.31
C GLU A 347 -3.33 -46.68 33.33
N ASP A 348 -2.19 -46.09 33.65
CA ASP A 348 -0.89 -46.81 33.82
C ASP A 348 -0.97 -47.87 34.92
N SER A 349 -1.68 -47.60 36.02
CA SER A 349 -1.85 -48.53 37.11
C SER A 349 -2.64 -49.81 36.74
N ILE A 350 -3.46 -49.78 35.69
CA ILE A 350 -4.25 -50.95 35.26
C ILE A 350 -3.33 -52.06 34.75
N GLU A 351 -2.29 -51.74 34.00
CA GLU A 351 -1.35 -52.77 33.55
C GLU A 351 -0.60 -53.40 34.73
N LEU A 352 -0.21 -52.56 35.72
CA LEU A 352 0.44 -53.08 36.94
C LEU A 352 -0.50 -53.89 37.83
N LEU A 353 -1.80 -53.65 37.77
CA LEU A 353 -2.79 -54.46 38.51
C LEU A 353 -2.91 -55.88 38.00
N LYS A 354 -2.45 -56.23 36.80
CA LYS A 354 -2.41 -57.59 36.25
C LYS A 354 -1.34 -58.45 36.94
N ASP A 355 -0.33 -57.84 37.54
CA ASP A 355 0.69 -58.51 38.28
C ASP A 355 0.25 -58.71 39.74
N GLU A 356 -0.16 -59.94 40.09
CA GLU A 356 -0.60 -60.31 41.43
C GLU A 356 0.49 -60.19 42.49
N SER A 357 1.79 -60.22 42.09
CA SER A 357 2.90 -60.08 43.02
C SER A 357 3.03 -58.65 43.57
N LEU A 358 2.48 -57.66 42.90
CA LEU A 358 2.54 -56.26 43.31
C LEU A 358 1.41 -55.89 44.29
N SER A 359 1.79 -55.34 45.45
CA SER A 359 0.80 -54.78 46.37
C SER A 359 0.19 -53.49 45.82
N ILE A 360 -1.05 -53.18 46.23
CA ILE A 360 -1.73 -51.91 45.86
C ILE A 360 -0.86 -50.69 46.28
N ASP A 361 -0.14 -50.79 47.38
CA ASP A 361 0.76 -49.76 47.86
C ASP A 361 1.98 -49.58 46.91
N ALA A 362 2.59 -50.69 46.46
CA ALA A 362 3.67 -50.67 45.49
C ALA A 362 3.24 -50.08 44.17
N ILE A 363 2.07 -50.47 43.65
CA ILE A 363 1.50 -49.90 42.40
C ILE A 363 1.26 -48.40 42.53
N SER A 364 0.66 -47.99 43.67
CA SER A 364 0.40 -46.56 43.95
C SER A 364 1.69 -45.73 43.82
N ARG A 365 2.80 -46.19 44.42
CA ARG A 365 4.09 -45.49 44.34
C ARG A 365 4.67 -45.53 42.92
N SER A 366 4.59 -46.65 42.25
CA SER A 366 5.16 -46.82 40.90
C SER A 366 4.51 -45.88 39.88
N VAL A 367 3.23 -45.51 40.05
CA VAL A 367 2.53 -44.57 39.16
C VAL A 367 2.53 -43.13 39.67
N GLY A 368 3.34 -42.81 40.70
CA GLY A 368 3.60 -41.46 41.14
C GLY A 368 2.70 -40.87 42.21
N TYR A 369 2.01 -41.72 43.01
CA TYR A 369 1.27 -41.23 44.17
C TYR A 369 2.11 -41.24 45.44
N ALA A 370 2.13 -40.11 46.14
CA ALA A 370 2.83 -39.99 47.42
C ALA A 370 2.18 -40.82 48.55
N ASN A 371 0.88 -41.08 48.44
CA ASN A 371 0.13 -41.88 49.41
C ASN A 371 -0.96 -42.74 48.75
N THR A 372 -1.09 -43.96 49.24
CA THR A 372 -2.04 -44.96 48.72
C THR A 372 -3.51 -44.62 48.92
N PRO A 373 -3.95 -43.94 50.00
CA PRO A 373 -5.32 -43.53 50.14
C PRO A 373 -5.80 -42.57 49.03
N THR A 374 -4.96 -41.65 48.59
CA THR A 374 -5.28 -40.74 47.47
C THR A 374 -5.40 -41.50 46.17
N PHE A 375 -4.48 -42.44 45.91
CA PHE A 375 -4.56 -43.32 44.75
C PHE A 375 -5.92 -44.09 44.71
N ILE A 376 -6.26 -44.78 45.81
CA ILE A 376 -7.50 -45.56 45.91
C ILE A 376 -8.76 -44.69 45.66
N ARG A 377 -8.77 -43.48 46.22
CA ARG A 377 -9.86 -42.56 46.04
C ARG A 377 -10.00 -42.12 44.57
N ASN A 378 -8.90 -41.72 43.93
CA ASN A 378 -8.91 -41.30 42.53
C ASN A 378 -9.18 -42.45 41.57
N PHE A 379 -8.66 -43.65 41.83
CA PHE A 379 -8.97 -44.84 41.06
C PHE A 379 -10.48 -45.18 41.12
N LYS A 380 -11.03 -45.18 42.34
CA LYS A 380 -12.47 -45.40 42.51
C LYS A 380 -13.32 -44.33 41.85
N LYS A 381 -12.89 -43.07 41.85
CA LYS A 381 -13.58 -41.99 41.16
C LYS A 381 -13.60 -42.19 39.65
N ILE A 382 -12.51 -42.67 39.04
CA ILE A 382 -12.36 -42.84 37.60
C ILE A 382 -12.92 -44.20 37.13
N LYS A 383 -12.67 -45.29 37.85
CA LYS A 383 -13.02 -46.64 37.43
C LYS A 383 -14.29 -47.21 38.13
N GLY A 384 -14.87 -46.45 39.04
CA GLY A 384 -16.12 -46.85 39.75
C GLY A 384 -15.91 -47.81 40.91
N VAL A 385 -14.79 -48.57 40.97
CA VAL A 385 -14.48 -49.53 42.01
C VAL A 385 -13.05 -49.34 42.54
N SER A 386 -12.73 -49.91 43.73
CA SER A 386 -11.39 -49.84 44.28
C SER A 386 -10.41 -50.65 43.44
N PRO A 387 -9.06 -50.31 43.46
CA PRO A 387 -8.02 -51.05 42.70
C PRO A 387 -8.02 -52.54 43.00
N GLY A 388 -8.13 -52.98 44.30
CA GLY A 388 -8.17 -54.37 44.68
C GLY A 388 -9.40 -55.10 44.16
N LYS A 389 -10.58 -54.44 44.14
CA LYS A 389 -11.82 -55.01 43.52
C LYS A 389 -11.71 -55.05 41.99
N TYR A 390 -11.10 -54.06 41.39
CA TYR A 390 -10.82 -54.03 39.95
C TYR A 390 -9.95 -55.21 39.52
N ARG A 391 -8.85 -55.49 40.24
CA ARG A 391 -7.96 -56.64 40.04
C ARG A 391 -8.77 -57.95 40.07
N SER A 392 -9.56 -58.18 41.14
CA SER A 392 -10.40 -59.42 41.27
C SER A 392 -11.49 -59.58 40.18
N LEU A 393 -11.77 -58.56 39.41
CA LEU A 393 -12.69 -58.61 38.26
C LEU A 393 -11.98 -58.87 36.92
N MET A 394 -10.64 -58.65 36.87
CA MET A 394 -9.85 -58.95 35.68
C MET A 394 -9.47 -60.42 35.60
N ASP A 395 -9.48 -61.15 36.73
CA ASP A 395 -9.16 -62.60 36.87
C ASP A 395 -10.35 -63.51 36.59
N LYS A 396 -11.50 -62.95 36.20
CA LYS A 396 -12.69 -63.69 35.79
C LYS A 396 -12.94 -63.59 34.29
#